data_ee9fd75b59bd7693964b9231747d2bbf
#
_entry.id   ee9fd75b59bd7693964b9231747d2bbf
#
_cell.length_a   1.000
_cell.length_b   1.000
_cell.length_c   1.000
_cell.angle_alpha   90.00
_cell.angle_beta   90.00
_cell.angle_gamma   90.00
#
_symmetry.space_group_name_H-M   'P 1'
#
loop_
_entity.id
_entity.type
_entity.pdbx_description
1 polymer ?
#
loop_
_entity_poly.entity_id
_entity_poly.type
_entity_poly.pdbx_seq_one_letter_code
_entity_poly.pdbx_strand_id
1 'polypeptide(L)'
;MDAIFEPRSVAVYGASRDERKLGHTLLRNVLTGGFDGRVIAVNPSGGEILGVRAVSALEEAVDLALISVPAASASAAVADAAGAGCRAAIVLASGFGETGPQGKAVEARLAEIARAANMRLVGPNCIGVVSRHRDGWLNGSYFWRLPDPPRKVGEDGGSVGIVSQSGAFGGMFFAEARRRRLGVARFLSVGNSVDVTESDALEWLSSDPATSVIGLFAEAFREGRHFVATAERCQKPIVVLKAGKGGAGARAAASHTGSLAGRHGAVQAAFARAGVIEAASSDEFFDVLQALGAISPAPGRGVAVLTISGGPGVLASDAAERLGLRLPPPGEWTARRIRHLAPEFAAVGNPIDLTPQCPPASFPAAIQAVFDEPAYQGVIVINCGLDIPEFGQGVVAARRRTGKPVTAFVLDVPRIESELAEAGIPLLSSPERAVAAYAATARGLSPSGQGAP
;
A
#
# COMPACT_ATOMS: atom_id res chain seq x y z
N MET A 1 -18.34 -8.01 -2.45
CA MET A 1 -17.14 -7.43 -1.79
C MET A 1 -17.52 -6.30 -0.83
N ASP A 2 -18.57 -5.51 -1.08
CA ASP A 2 -19.01 -4.42 -0.18
C ASP A 2 -19.22 -4.88 1.26
N ALA A 3 -19.84 -6.04 1.46
CA ALA A 3 -20.03 -6.62 2.80
C ALA A 3 -18.72 -6.92 3.55
N ILE A 4 -17.58 -6.99 2.85
CA ILE A 4 -16.26 -7.19 3.46
C ILE A 4 -15.61 -5.86 3.82
N PHE A 5 -15.63 -4.89 2.89
CA PHE A 5 -14.93 -3.63 3.08
C PHE A 5 -15.79 -2.52 3.70
N GLU A 6 -17.10 -2.55 3.51
CA GLU A 6 -18.05 -1.52 3.96
C GLU A 6 -19.29 -2.11 4.64
N PRO A 7 -19.12 -3.06 5.60
CA PRO A 7 -20.28 -3.62 6.30
C PRO A 7 -20.92 -2.56 7.21
N ARG A 8 -22.23 -2.70 7.43
CA ARG A 8 -23.00 -1.93 8.43
C ARG A 8 -23.18 -2.71 9.72
N SER A 9 -22.93 -4.01 9.67
CA SER A 9 -23.05 -4.91 10.81
C SER A 9 -22.01 -6.02 10.74
N VAL A 10 -21.48 -6.38 11.92
CA VAL A 10 -20.43 -7.39 12.08
C VAL A 10 -20.79 -8.35 13.20
N ALA A 11 -20.64 -9.66 12.95
CA ALA A 11 -20.65 -10.66 14.00
C ALA A 11 -19.24 -11.20 14.24
N VAL A 12 -18.83 -11.36 15.51
CA VAL A 12 -17.54 -11.93 15.89
C VAL A 12 -17.75 -13.29 16.54
N TYR A 13 -17.52 -14.36 15.76
CA TYR A 13 -17.56 -15.74 16.23
C TYR A 13 -16.29 -16.09 17.00
N GLY A 14 -16.46 -16.76 18.14
CA GLY A 14 -15.35 -17.07 19.04
C GLY A 14 -14.96 -15.90 19.93
N ALA A 15 -15.77 -14.84 19.99
CA ALA A 15 -15.60 -13.76 20.96
C ALA A 15 -15.41 -14.31 22.38
N SER A 16 -14.51 -13.74 23.17
CA SER A 16 -14.12 -14.30 24.45
C SER A 16 -13.95 -13.25 25.54
N ARG A 17 -14.29 -13.61 26.78
CA ARG A 17 -13.95 -12.81 27.97
C ARG A 17 -12.48 -12.96 28.38
N ASP A 18 -11.83 -14.06 27.97
CA ASP A 18 -10.40 -14.29 28.22
C ASP A 18 -9.55 -13.45 27.27
N GLU A 19 -8.85 -12.46 27.83
CA GLU A 19 -8.00 -11.52 27.10
C GLU A 19 -6.84 -12.17 26.32
N ARG A 20 -6.45 -13.39 26.72
CA ARG A 20 -5.39 -14.16 26.05
C ARG A 20 -5.85 -14.80 24.74
N LYS A 21 -7.15 -14.85 24.48
CA LYS A 21 -7.72 -15.46 23.28
C LYS A 21 -7.82 -14.46 22.14
N LEU A 22 -7.54 -14.93 20.93
CA LEU A 22 -7.61 -14.13 19.69
C LEU A 22 -9.01 -13.56 19.44
N GLY A 23 -10.06 -14.27 19.81
CA GLY A 23 -11.43 -13.79 19.70
C GLY A 23 -11.75 -12.60 20.61
N HIS A 24 -11.08 -12.47 21.77
CA HIS A 24 -11.12 -11.25 22.58
C HIS A 24 -10.45 -10.08 21.85
N THR A 25 -9.23 -10.31 21.37
CA THR A 25 -8.48 -9.31 20.61
C THR A 25 -9.27 -8.82 19.40
N LEU A 26 -9.88 -9.73 18.65
CA LEU A 26 -10.66 -9.39 17.45
C LEU A 26 -11.87 -8.51 17.79
N LEU A 27 -12.68 -8.92 18.78
CA LEU A 27 -13.84 -8.12 19.22
C LEU A 27 -13.41 -6.75 19.74
N ARG A 28 -12.37 -6.69 20.60
CA ARG A 28 -11.81 -5.43 21.09
C ARG A 28 -11.38 -4.51 19.93
N ASN A 29 -10.66 -5.06 18.94
CA ASN A 29 -10.18 -4.28 17.81
C ASN A 29 -11.31 -3.70 16.94
N VAL A 30 -12.40 -4.45 16.74
CA VAL A 30 -13.60 -3.93 16.06
C VAL A 30 -14.21 -2.76 16.87
N LEU A 31 -14.36 -2.93 18.20
CA LEU A 31 -14.97 -1.94 19.06
C LEU A 31 -14.12 -0.67 19.23
N THR A 32 -12.81 -0.82 19.37
CA THR A 32 -11.89 0.31 19.60
C THR A 32 -11.37 0.95 18.33
N GLY A 33 -11.61 0.36 17.17
CA GLY A 33 -11.18 0.90 15.86
C GLY A 33 -11.95 2.13 15.40
N GLY A 34 -13.12 2.41 15.97
CA GLY A 34 -14.01 3.48 15.53
C GLY A 34 -15.07 3.02 14.52
N PHE A 35 -15.33 1.72 14.45
CA PHE A 35 -16.45 1.19 13.67
C PHE A 35 -17.78 1.56 14.34
N ASP A 36 -18.64 2.28 13.64
CA ASP A 36 -19.93 2.78 14.15
C ASP A 36 -21.12 1.89 13.77
N GLY A 37 -20.86 0.74 13.10
CA GLY A 37 -21.87 -0.25 12.75
C GLY A 37 -22.27 -1.13 13.94
N ARG A 38 -23.32 -1.93 13.73
CA ARG A 38 -23.78 -2.90 14.74
C ARG A 38 -22.76 -4.03 14.91
N VAL A 39 -22.44 -4.37 16.15
CA VAL A 39 -21.54 -5.49 16.50
C VAL A 39 -22.26 -6.50 17.36
N ILE A 40 -22.16 -7.78 17.01
CA ILE A 40 -22.71 -8.91 17.77
C ILE A 40 -21.56 -9.86 18.13
N ALA A 41 -21.45 -10.24 19.39
CA ALA A 41 -20.53 -11.28 19.81
C ALA A 41 -21.23 -12.66 19.71
N VAL A 42 -20.57 -13.65 19.12
CA VAL A 42 -21.07 -15.03 19.08
C VAL A 42 -20.18 -15.92 19.95
N ASN A 43 -20.76 -16.45 21.04
CA ASN A 43 -20.10 -17.34 21.97
C ASN A 43 -21.10 -18.30 22.57
N PRO A 44 -20.82 -19.62 22.67
CA PRO A 44 -21.74 -20.62 23.21
C PRO A 44 -22.31 -20.31 24.61
N SER A 45 -21.55 -19.55 25.43
CA SER A 45 -21.99 -19.18 26.79
C SER A 45 -22.94 -17.98 26.85
N GLY A 46 -23.16 -17.29 25.73
CA GLY A 46 -24.01 -16.09 25.68
C GLY A 46 -23.61 -14.97 26.63
N GLY A 47 -24.56 -14.10 26.96
CA GLY A 47 -24.40 -13.01 27.94
C GLY A 47 -23.80 -11.76 27.35
N GLU A 48 -22.76 -11.18 27.98
CA GLU A 48 -22.08 -9.97 27.56
C GLU A 48 -20.57 -10.14 27.50
N ILE A 49 -19.92 -9.60 26.47
CA ILE A 49 -18.46 -9.60 26.28
C ILE A 49 -18.05 -8.19 25.83
N LEU A 50 -17.18 -7.52 26.56
CA LEU A 50 -16.70 -6.15 26.27
C LEU A 50 -17.87 -5.13 26.04
N GLY A 51 -18.95 -5.25 26.80
CA GLY A 51 -20.12 -4.35 26.65
C GLY A 51 -21.05 -4.71 25.49
N VAL A 52 -20.78 -5.81 24.78
CA VAL A 52 -21.58 -6.25 23.63
C VAL A 52 -22.40 -7.49 23.99
N ARG A 53 -23.66 -7.53 23.60
CA ARG A 53 -24.52 -8.72 23.73
C ARG A 53 -23.88 -9.90 23.00
N ALA A 54 -23.70 -11.01 23.69
CA ALA A 54 -23.24 -12.26 23.15
C ALA A 54 -24.39 -13.25 23.03
N VAL A 55 -24.50 -13.88 21.86
CA VAL A 55 -25.50 -14.91 21.53
C VAL A 55 -24.81 -16.25 21.30
N SER A 56 -25.53 -17.35 21.51
CA SER A 56 -24.99 -18.70 21.25
C SER A 56 -24.96 -19.06 19.75
N ALA A 57 -25.87 -18.50 18.97
CA ALA A 57 -25.96 -18.59 17.52
C ALA A 57 -26.55 -17.29 17.00
N LEU A 58 -26.35 -16.95 15.72
CA LEU A 58 -26.98 -15.79 15.10
C LEU A 58 -28.46 -16.06 14.83
N GLU A 59 -29.30 -15.14 15.30
CA GLU A 59 -30.75 -15.14 15.05
C GLU A 59 -31.17 -14.20 13.91
N GLU A 60 -30.24 -13.37 13.44
CA GLU A 60 -30.47 -12.34 12.41
C GLU A 60 -29.24 -12.14 11.52
N ALA A 61 -29.47 -11.73 10.28
CA ALA A 61 -28.41 -11.47 9.31
C ALA A 61 -27.53 -10.29 9.72
N VAL A 62 -26.22 -10.43 9.51
CA VAL A 62 -25.23 -9.33 9.50
C VAL A 62 -24.53 -9.30 8.16
N ASP A 63 -23.94 -8.17 7.81
CA ASP A 63 -23.19 -8.06 6.54
C ASP A 63 -21.95 -8.93 6.56
N LEU A 64 -21.18 -8.93 7.69
CA LEU A 64 -19.89 -9.60 7.80
C LEU A 64 -19.79 -10.46 9.07
N ALA A 65 -19.45 -11.73 8.90
CA ALA A 65 -19.07 -12.63 9.99
C ALA A 65 -17.54 -12.77 10.07
N LEU A 66 -16.93 -12.37 11.20
CA LEU A 66 -15.54 -12.56 11.52
C LEU A 66 -15.39 -13.82 12.37
N ILE A 67 -14.78 -14.87 11.82
CA ILE A 67 -14.77 -16.20 12.41
C ILE A 67 -13.39 -16.52 12.99
N SER A 68 -13.26 -16.45 14.32
CA SER A 68 -12.06 -16.71 15.10
C SER A 68 -12.25 -17.92 16.03
N VAL A 69 -12.64 -19.05 15.44
CA VAL A 69 -12.82 -20.34 16.16
C VAL A 69 -11.79 -21.37 15.65
N PRO A 70 -11.45 -22.41 16.44
CA PRO A 70 -10.58 -23.48 15.95
C PRO A 70 -11.08 -24.12 14.66
N ALA A 71 -10.19 -24.61 13.80
CA ALA A 71 -10.53 -25.21 12.50
C ALA A 71 -11.62 -26.28 12.59
N ALA A 72 -11.61 -27.10 13.64
CA ALA A 72 -12.65 -28.13 13.87
C ALA A 72 -14.06 -27.56 14.03
N SER A 73 -14.19 -26.32 14.50
CA SER A 73 -15.50 -25.65 14.69
C SER A 73 -15.85 -24.69 13.55
N ALA A 74 -14.94 -24.45 12.61
CA ALA A 74 -15.11 -23.45 11.58
C ALA A 74 -16.30 -23.76 10.64
N SER A 75 -16.48 -25.02 10.26
CA SER A 75 -17.62 -25.41 9.39
C SER A 75 -18.97 -25.15 10.05
N ALA A 76 -19.10 -25.37 11.35
CA ALA A 76 -20.32 -25.08 12.08
C ALA A 76 -20.57 -23.56 12.17
N ALA A 77 -19.54 -22.77 12.44
CA ALA A 77 -19.63 -21.31 12.50
C ALA A 77 -19.98 -20.70 11.14
N VAL A 78 -19.38 -21.19 10.05
CA VAL A 78 -19.69 -20.75 8.68
C VAL A 78 -21.12 -21.14 8.31
N ALA A 79 -21.58 -22.34 8.72
CA ALA A 79 -22.96 -22.79 8.46
C ALA A 79 -23.99 -21.96 9.25
N ASP A 80 -23.69 -21.60 10.51
CA ASP A 80 -24.54 -20.73 11.34
C ASP A 80 -24.65 -19.32 10.71
N ALA A 81 -23.53 -18.73 10.32
CA ALA A 81 -23.51 -17.43 9.62
C ALA A 81 -24.27 -17.47 8.29
N ALA A 82 -24.09 -18.54 7.51
CA ALA A 82 -24.82 -18.75 6.25
C ALA A 82 -26.33 -18.93 6.48
N GLY A 83 -26.71 -19.73 7.48
CA GLY A 83 -28.11 -19.96 7.86
C GLY A 83 -28.81 -18.70 8.35
N ALA A 84 -28.10 -17.80 9.03
CA ALA A 84 -28.60 -16.49 9.43
C ALA A 84 -28.67 -15.48 8.26
N GLY A 85 -28.16 -15.80 7.08
CA GLY A 85 -28.21 -14.94 5.90
C GLY A 85 -27.07 -13.89 5.82
N CYS A 86 -25.93 -14.16 6.44
CA CYS A 86 -24.76 -13.29 6.30
C CYS A 86 -24.29 -13.20 4.85
N ARG A 87 -23.87 -12.01 4.41
CA ARG A 87 -23.43 -11.75 3.03
C ARG A 87 -21.97 -12.12 2.79
N ALA A 88 -21.15 -12.02 3.83
CA ALA A 88 -19.73 -12.39 3.79
C ALA A 88 -19.26 -12.98 5.10
N ALA A 89 -18.24 -13.84 5.03
CA ALA A 89 -17.51 -14.36 6.18
C ALA A 89 -16.00 -14.29 5.95
N ILE A 90 -15.24 -14.04 7.02
CA ILE A 90 -13.77 -14.11 7.04
C ILE A 90 -13.37 -15.16 8.08
N VAL A 91 -12.71 -16.23 7.65
CA VAL A 91 -12.20 -17.28 8.54
C VAL A 91 -10.73 -17.01 8.83
N LEU A 92 -10.46 -16.51 10.05
CA LEU A 92 -9.12 -16.08 10.44
C LEU A 92 -8.22 -17.25 10.87
N ALA A 93 -8.82 -18.32 11.41
CA ALA A 93 -8.09 -19.45 11.94
C ALA A 93 -7.23 -20.14 10.88
N SER A 94 -6.10 -20.72 11.33
CA SER A 94 -5.26 -21.65 10.60
C SER A 94 -5.60 -23.11 10.94
N GLY A 95 -4.95 -24.08 10.29
CA GLY A 95 -5.18 -25.51 10.48
C GLY A 95 -6.01 -26.14 9.37
N PHE A 96 -5.90 -25.61 8.17
CA PHE A 96 -6.65 -26.04 6.97
C PHE A 96 -5.74 -26.63 5.88
N GLY A 97 -5.83 -26.18 4.66
CA GLY A 97 -5.11 -26.74 3.51
C GLY A 97 -3.59 -26.78 3.65
N GLU A 98 -3.01 -25.89 4.44
CA GLU A 98 -1.59 -25.86 4.78
C GLU A 98 -1.18 -27.07 5.65
N THR A 99 -2.12 -27.75 6.31
CA THR A 99 -1.85 -28.96 7.10
C THR A 99 -1.97 -30.26 6.31
N GLY A 100 -2.34 -30.18 5.03
CA GLY A 100 -2.40 -31.33 4.13
C GLY A 100 -3.82 -31.74 3.69
N PRO A 101 -4.02 -32.98 3.21
CA PRO A 101 -5.27 -33.40 2.53
C PRO A 101 -6.54 -33.27 3.38
N GLN A 102 -6.45 -33.57 4.68
CA GLN A 102 -7.59 -33.43 5.59
C GLN A 102 -8.01 -31.97 5.75
N GLY A 103 -7.04 -31.06 5.91
CA GLY A 103 -7.30 -29.63 5.96
C GLY A 103 -7.91 -29.10 4.65
N LYS A 104 -7.45 -29.59 3.50
CA LYS A 104 -8.04 -29.26 2.18
C LYS A 104 -9.51 -29.71 2.05
N ALA A 105 -9.86 -30.86 2.62
CA ALA A 105 -11.25 -31.32 2.64
C ALA A 105 -12.16 -30.39 3.48
N VAL A 106 -11.65 -29.87 4.60
CA VAL A 106 -12.37 -28.87 5.41
C VAL A 106 -12.52 -27.56 4.63
N GLU A 107 -11.49 -27.08 3.97
CA GLU A 107 -11.57 -25.88 3.10
C GLU A 107 -12.65 -26.03 2.01
N ALA A 108 -12.66 -27.17 1.32
CA ALA A 108 -13.68 -27.44 0.30
C ALA A 108 -15.10 -27.37 0.90
N ARG A 109 -15.27 -27.93 2.11
CA ARG A 109 -16.54 -27.87 2.83
C ARG A 109 -16.95 -26.44 3.21
N LEU A 110 -16.02 -25.59 3.65
CA LEU A 110 -16.30 -24.17 3.92
C LEU A 110 -16.79 -23.45 2.65
N ALA A 111 -16.09 -23.66 1.53
CA ALA A 111 -16.46 -23.07 0.24
C ALA A 111 -17.82 -23.55 -0.28
N GLU A 112 -18.15 -24.83 -0.08
CA GLU A 112 -19.48 -25.38 -0.43
C GLU A 112 -20.61 -24.72 0.36
N ILE A 113 -20.43 -24.58 1.71
CA ILE A 113 -21.44 -23.96 2.58
C ILE A 113 -21.65 -22.51 2.15
N ALA A 114 -20.59 -21.75 1.96
CA ALA A 114 -20.66 -20.35 1.58
C ALA A 114 -21.33 -20.18 0.21
N ARG A 115 -20.95 -20.99 -0.78
CA ARG A 115 -21.53 -20.95 -2.14
C ARG A 115 -23.02 -21.29 -2.14
N ALA A 116 -23.43 -22.32 -1.38
CA ALA A 116 -24.83 -22.72 -1.28
C ALA A 116 -25.73 -21.61 -0.70
N ALA A 117 -25.17 -20.73 0.14
CA ALA A 117 -25.87 -19.60 0.74
C ALA A 117 -25.64 -18.27 -0.02
N ASN A 118 -24.96 -18.29 -1.15
CA ASN A 118 -24.54 -17.06 -1.86
C ASN A 118 -23.76 -16.08 -0.96
N MET A 119 -22.99 -16.60 -0.01
CA MET A 119 -22.13 -15.85 0.92
C MET A 119 -20.67 -15.85 0.40
N ARG A 120 -20.02 -14.70 0.37
CA ARG A 120 -18.59 -14.65 0.01
C ARG A 120 -17.73 -15.09 1.21
N LEU A 121 -16.65 -15.84 0.93
CA LEU A 121 -15.79 -16.38 1.95
C LEU A 121 -14.33 -15.97 1.73
N VAL A 122 -13.76 -15.25 2.71
CA VAL A 122 -12.33 -14.87 2.75
C VAL A 122 -11.56 -15.83 3.63
N GLY A 123 -10.36 -16.18 3.23
CA GLY A 123 -9.49 -17.11 3.93
C GLY A 123 -9.74 -18.56 3.49
N PRO A 124 -9.63 -19.54 4.39
CA PRO A 124 -9.17 -19.45 5.78
C PRO A 124 -7.68 -19.09 5.90
N ASN A 125 -7.13 -19.17 7.13
CA ASN A 125 -5.72 -18.89 7.38
C ASN A 125 -5.31 -17.48 6.94
N CYS A 126 -6.05 -16.47 7.39
CA CYS A 126 -5.81 -15.07 7.08
C CYS A 126 -5.79 -14.21 8.36
N ILE A 127 -5.34 -12.97 8.24
CA ILE A 127 -5.28 -12.06 9.39
C ILE A 127 -6.53 -11.16 9.48
N GLY A 128 -7.39 -11.16 8.47
CA GLY A 128 -8.63 -10.40 8.44
C GLY A 128 -8.64 -9.20 7.51
N VAL A 129 -9.47 -8.23 7.83
CA VAL A 129 -9.71 -7.00 7.07
C VAL A 129 -9.47 -5.76 7.95
N VAL A 130 -8.88 -4.73 7.36
CA VAL A 130 -8.87 -3.38 7.92
C VAL A 130 -9.40 -2.44 6.84
N SER A 131 -10.44 -1.71 7.16
CA SER A 131 -11.10 -0.83 6.20
C SER A 131 -11.40 0.50 6.84
N ARG A 132 -11.09 1.60 6.15
CA ARG A 132 -11.46 2.93 6.62
C ARG A 132 -12.97 3.03 6.69
N HIS A 133 -13.48 3.48 7.83
CA HIS A 133 -14.89 3.64 8.10
C HIS A 133 -15.13 5.00 8.75
N ARG A 134 -15.72 5.93 8.00
CA ARG A 134 -15.91 7.34 8.44
C ARG A 134 -14.63 7.93 9.06
N ASP A 135 -14.64 8.26 10.36
CA ASP A 135 -13.52 8.86 11.08
C ASP A 135 -12.60 7.83 11.78
N GLY A 136 -12.83 6.53 11.56
CA GLY A 136 -12.09 5.43 12.18
C GLY A 136 -11.84 4.26 11.24
N TRP A 137 -11.70 3.08 11.84
CA TRP A 137 -11.43 1.82 11.19
C TRP A 137 -12.45 0.75 11.53
N LEU A 138 -12.95 0.02 10.54
CA LEU A 138 -13.31 -1.36 10.76
C LEU A 138 -12.01 -2.14 10.92
N ASN A 139 -11.61 -2.46 12.14
CA ASN A 139 -10.47 -3.33 12.40
C ASN A 139 -10.95 -4.76 12.69
N GLY A 140 -11.33 -5.48 11.64
CA GLY A 140 -11.66 -6.89 11.66
C GLY A 140 -10.43 -7.80 11.55
N SER A 141 -9.35 -7.46 12.25
CA SER A 141 -8.07 -8.16 12.21
C SER A 141 -7.45 -8.30 13.60
N TYR A 142 -6.32 -9.02 13.67
CA TYR A 142 -5.52 -9.13 14.91
C TYR A 142 -4.49 -8.00 15.07
N PHE A 143 -4.44 -7.02 14.16
CA PHE A 143 -3.52 -5.90 14.30
C PHE A 143 -4.01 -4.94 15.38
N TRP A 144 -3.12 -4.59 16.31
CA TRP A 144 -3.42 -3.71 17.44
C TRP A 144 -2.87 -2.28 17.27
N ARG A 145 -2.01 -2.07 16.27
CA ARG A 145 -1.46 -0.77 15.90
C ARG A 145 -1.69 -0.50 14.42
N LEU A 146 -2.68 0.31 14.12
CA LEU A 146 -2.93 0.86 12.79
C LEU A 146 -2.31 2.26 12.69
N PRO A 147 -2.02 2.77 11.47
CA PRO A 147 -1.75 4.19 11.28
C PRO A 147 -2.99 5.01 11.65
N ASP A 148 -2.79 6.31 11.94
CA ASP A 148 -3.93 7.20 12.08
C ASP A 148 -4.75 7.20 10.78
N PRO A 149 -6.09 7.19 10.86
CA PRO A 149 -6.91 7.28 9.66
C PRO A 149 -6.65 8.63 8.99
N PRO A 150 -6.42 8.66 7.67
CA PRO A 150 -6.23 9.91 6.95
C PRO A 150 -7.46 10.81 7.13
N ARG A 151 -7.24 12.08 7.47
CA ARG A 151 -8.32 13.02 7.88
C ARG A 151 -9.36 13.24 6.79
N LYS A 152 -8.95 13.23 5.51
CA LYS A 152 -9.90 13.24 4.37
C LYS A 152 -9.32 12.44 3.19
N VAL A 153 -10.20 11.81 2.43
CA VAL A 153 -9.84 11.19 1.14
C VAL A 153 -9.49 12.30 0.17
N GLY A 154 -8.26 12.32 -0.33
CA GLY A 154 -7.81 13.24 -1.38
C GLY A 154 -7.16 14.56 -0.92
N GLU A 155 -7.15 14.90 0.39
CA GLU A 155 -6.45 16.13 0.85
C GLU A 155 -4.97 15.90 1.21
N ASP A 156 -4.56 14.67 1.56
CA ASP A 156 -3.21 14.36 2.05
C ASP A 156 -2.40 13.41 1.12
N GLY A 157 -2.70 13.41 -0.16
CA GLY A 157 -2.16 12.40 -1.09
C GLY A 157 -3.03 11.14 -1.12
N GLY A 158 -2.81 10.29 -2.10
CA GLY A 158 -3.64 9.12 -2.34
C GLY A 158 -3.55 8.07 -1.23
N SER A 159 -4.64 7.37 -1.00
CA SER A 159 -4.70 6.26 -0.04
C SER A 159 -4.44 4.92 -0.72
N VAL A 160 -3.68 4.06 -0.04
CA VAL A 160 -3.30 2.75 -0.54
C VAL A 160 -4.30 1.67 -0.12
N GLY A 161 -4.75 0.86 -1.09
CA GLY A 161 -5.45 -0.39 -0.85
C GLY A 161 -4.49 -1.57 -0.95
N ILE A 162 -4.46 -2.44 0.06
CA ILE A 162 -3.55 -3.59 0.11
C ILE A 162 -4.33 -4.90 0.08
N VAL A 163 -3.86 -5.82 -0.76
CA VAL A 163 -4.25 -7.23 -0.75
C VAL A 163 -3.02 -8.07 -0.41
N SER A 164 -3.15 -8.97 0.55
CA SER A 164 -2.03 -9.82 0.98
C SER A 164 -2.44 -11.28 1.13
N GLN A 165 -1.66 -12.17 0.54
CA GLN A 165 -1.77 -13.61 0.80
C GLN A 165 -1.14 -14.00 2.13
N SER A 166 -0.21 -13.18 2.68
CA SER A 166 0.46 -13.42 3.95
C SER A 166 -0.07 -12.51 5.07
N GLY A 167 -0.48 -13.11 6.19
CA GLY A 167 -0.86 -12.36 7.38
C GLY A 167 0.32 -11.62 8.00
N ALA A 168 1.50 -12.24 8.06
CA ALA A 168 2.72 -11.63 8.61
C ALA A 168 3.16 -10.40 7.80
N PHE A 169 3.00 -10.43 6.48
CA PHE A 169 3.28 -9.27 5.64
C PHE A 169 2.39 -8.06 6.00
N GLY A 170 1.15 -8.29 6.40
CA GLY A 170 0.28 -7.23 6.90
C GLY A 170 0.85 -6.49 8.11
N GLY A 171 1.49 -7.21 9.04
CA GLY A 171 2.20 -6.61 10.19
C GLY A 171 3.35 -5.70 9.73
N MET A 172 4.16 -6.17 8.80
CA MET A 172 5.23 -5.36 8.18
C MET A 172 4.67 -4.15 7.44
N PHE A 173 3.58 -4.34 6.68
CA PHE A 173 2.92 -3.25 5.97
C PHE A 173 2.46 -2.13 6.91
N PHE A 174 1.73 -2.45 7.99
CA PHE A 174 1.27 -1.42 8.92
C PHE A 174 2.39 -0.75 9.70
N ALA A 175 3.49 -1.46 10.00
CA ALA A 175 4.68 -0.84 10.60
C ALA A 175 5.31 0.19 9.65
N GLU A 176 5.50 -0.17 8.38
CA GLU A 176 6.05 0.72 7.36
C GLU A 176 5.09 1.87 7.03
N ALA A 177 3.79 1.62 6.99
CA ALA A 177 2.80 2.66 6.75
C ALA A 177 2.86 3.76 7.82
N ARG A 178 2.99 3.37 9.11
CA ARG A 178 3.19 4.36 10.19
C ARG A 178 4.50 5.11 10.04
N ARG A 179 5.61 4.40 9.80
CA ARG A 179 6.94 5.01 9.68
C ARG A 179 7.03 6.02 8.53
N ARG A 180 6.38 5.70 7.41
CA ARG A 180 6.40 6.50 6.18
C ARG A 180 5.25 7.50 6.08
N ARG A 181 4.35 7.55 7.07
CA ARG A 181 3.10 8.34 7.02
C ARG A 181 2.27 8.02 5.77
N LEU A 182 2.27 6.75 5.36
CA LEU A 182 1.52 6.29 4.19
C LEU A 182 0.03 6.27 4.51
N GLY A 183 -0.77 6.96 3.70
CA GLY A 183 -2.23 6.88 3.79
C GLY A 183 -2.71 5.47 3.42
N VAL A 184 -3.50 4.85 4.31
CA VAL A 184 -4.09 3.53 4.07
C VAL A 184 -5.60 3.70 3.96
N ALA A 185 -6.22 3.10 2.94
CA ALA A 185 -7.68 3.03 2.81
C ALA A 185 -8.21 1.66 3.20
N ARG A 186 -7.63 0.62 2.64
CA ARG A 186 -8.09 -0.77 2.74
C ARG A 186 -6.92 -1.72 2.91
N PHE A 187 -7.15 -2.76 3.70
CA PHE A 187 -6.28 -3.94 3.77
C PHE A 187 -7.14 -5.20 3.82
N LEU A 188 -6.84 -6.18 2.98
CA LEU A 188 -7.45 -7.50 3.02
C LEU A 188 -6.39 -8.58 2.97
N SER A 189 -6.40 -9.48 3.93
CA SER A 189 -5.65 -10.72 3.86
C SER A 189 -6.53 -11.82 3.30
N VAL A 190 -6.17 -12.35 2.13
CA VAL A 190 -6.98 -13.38 1.46
C VAL A 190 -6.63 -14.80 1.90
N GLY A 191 -5.52 -15.00 2.62
CA GLY A 191 -5.10 -16.31 3.15
C GLY A 191 -5.05 -17.40 2.08
N ASN A 192 -5.66 -18.55 2.36
CA ASN A 192 -5.69 -19.68 1.43
C ASN A 192 -6.62 -19.47 0.21
N SER A 193 -7.38 -18.37 0.15
CA SER A 193 -8.19 -17.91 -1.01
C SER A 193 -9.12 -18.98 -1.58
N VAL A 194 -9.95 -19.61 -0.75
CA VAL A 194 -10.81 -20.72 -1.19
C VAL A 194 -12.01 -20.25 -2.02
N ASP A 195 -12.45 -18.99 -1.84
CA ASP A 195 -13.46 -18.30 -2.65
C ASP A 195 -12.97 -16.93 -3.08
N VAL A 196 -12.85 -15.98 -2.15
CA VAL A 196 -12.32 -14.64 -2.48
C VAL A 196 -10.82 -14.70 -2.73
N THR A 197 -10.42 -14.26 -3.92
CA THR A 197 -9.04 -14.23 -4.39
C THR A 197 -8.48 -12.81 -4.39
N GLU A 198 -7.18 -12.69 -4.68
CA GLU A 198 -6.54 -11.39 -4.94
C GLU A 198 -7.15 -10.66 -6.13
N SER A 199 -7.71 -11.39 -7.11
CA SER A 199 -8.35 -10.80 -8.29
C SER A 199 -9.69 -10.17 -7.96
N ASP A 200 -10.51 -10.82 -7.12
CA ASP A 200 -11.77 -10.25 -6.62
C ASP A 200 -11.54 -8.97 -5.82
N ALA A 201 -10.52 -8.98 -4.96
CA ALA A 201 -10.15 -7.81 -4.17
C ALA A 201 -9.61 -6.67 -5.07
N LEU A 202 -8.78 -6.99 -6.06
CA LEU A 202 -8.27 -6.03 -7.04
C LEU A 202 -9.43 -5.38 -7.82
N GLU A 203 -10.39 -6.18 -8.29
CA GLU A 203 -11.55 -5.68 -9.03
C GLU A 203 -12.35 -4.67 -8.18
N TRP A 204 -12.60 -4.98 -6.92
CA TRP A 204 -13.30 -4.08 -6.02
C TRP A 204 -12.50 -2.81 -5.75
N LEU A 205 -11.21 -2.93 -5.42
CA LEU A 205 -10.33 -1.79 -5.14
C LEU A 205 -10.15 -0.88 -6.36
N SER A 206 -10.27 -1.42 -7.57
CA SER A 206 -10.20 -0.63 -8.80
C SER A 206 -11.30 0.44 -8.88
N SER A 207 -12.46 0.18 -8.30
CA SER A 207 -13.62 1.08 -8.24
C SER A 207 -13.76 1.83 -6.90
N ASP A 208 -13.03 1.45 -5.84
CA ASP A 208 -13.13 2.09 -4.52
C ASP A 208 -12.60 3.55 -4.54
N PRO A 209 -13.45 4.55 -4.30
CA PRO A 209 -13.03 5.96 -4.36
C PRO A 209 -12.01 6.32 -3.27
N ALA A 210 -11.91 5.53 -2.21
CA ALA A 210 -10.94 5.75 -1.13
C ALA A 210 -9.54 5.24 -1.49
N THR A 211 -9.42 4.39 -2.50
CA THR A 211 -8.14 3.81 -2.94
C THR A 211 -7.63 4.52 -4.19
N SER A 212 -6.41 5.04 -4.17
CA SER A 212 -5.74 5.64 -5.33
C SER A 212 -4.63 4.76 -5.91
N VAL A 213 -4.03 3.90 -5.09
CA VAL A 213 -2.97 2.96 -5.46
C VAL A 213 -3.26 1.60 -4.85
N ILE A 214 -3.01 0.53 -5.59
CA ILE A 214 -3.24 -0.83 -5.13
C ILE A 214 -1.90 -1.54 -4.96
N GLY A 215 -1.62 -2.03 -3.76
CA GLY A 215 -0.48 -2.87 -3.44
C GLY A 215 -0.91 -4.33 -3.26
N LEU A 216 -0.14 -5.26 -3.80
CA LEU A 216 -0.39 -6.69 -3.67
C LEU A 216 0.87 -7.42 -3.22
N PHE A 217 0.77 -8.17 -2.12
CA PHE A 217 1.73 -9.21 -1.79
C PHE A 217 1.21 -10.57 -2.24
N ALA A 218 1.92 -11.22 -3.18
CA ALA A 218 1.50 -12.49 -3.75
C ALA A 218 2.60 -13.55 -3.72
N GLU A 219 2.26 -14.74 -3.27
CA GLU A 219 3.10 -15.96 -3.34
C GLU A 219 2.78 -16.77 -4.59
N ALA A 220 1.50 -16.87 -4.97
CA ALA A 220 1.03 -17.54 -6.17
C ALA A 220 -0.26 -16.87 -6.69
N PHE A 221 -0.57 -17.09 -7.95
CA PHE A 221 -1.84 -16.69 -8.56
C PHE A 221 -2.61 -17.95 -8.94
N ARG A 222 -3.79 -18.16 -8.33
CA ARG A 222 -4.64 -19.32 -8.68
C ARG A 222 -5.22 -19.17 -10.08
N GLU A 223 -5.68 -17.96 -10.40
CA GLU A 223 -6.33 -17.61 -11.66
C GLU A 223 -5.57 -16.49 -12.37
N GLY A 224 -4.29 -16.74 -12.72
CA GLY A 224 -3.43 -15.71 -13.28
C GLY A 224 -3.97 -15.00 -14.52
N ARG A 225 -4.78 -15.69 -15.37
CA ARG A 225 -5.45 -15.04 -16.51
C ARG A 225 -6.50 -14.03 -16.06
N HIS A 226 -7.28 -14.36 -15.03
CA HIS A 226 -8.28 -13.46 -14.46
C HIS A 226 -7.61 -12.25 -13.83
N PHE A 227 -6.52 -12.46 -13.05
CA PHE A 227 -5.73 -11.37 -12.48
C PHE A 227 -5.25 -10.40 -13.56
N VAL A 228 -4.63 -10.91 -14.63
CA VAL A 228 -4.13 -10.07 -15.74
C VAL A 228 -5.26 -9.29 -16.40
N ALA A 229 -6.37 -9.95 -16.72
CA ALA A 229 -7.52 -9.29 -17.34
C ALA A 229 -8.15 -8.21 -16.44
N THR A 230 -8.16 -8.42 -15.12
CA THR A 230 -8.62 -7.42 -14.15
C THR A 230 -7.64 -6.26 -14.05
N ALA A 231 -6.33 -6.55 -14.01
CA ALA A 231 -5.29 -5.53 -13.97
C ALA A 231 -5.28 -4.65 -15.22
N GLU A 232 -5.47 -5.22 -16.42
CA GLU A 232 -5.56 -4.47 -17.68
C GLU A 232 -6.74 -3.47 -17.72
N ARG A 233 -7.82 -3.75 -16.99
CA ARG A 233 -8.98 -2.83 -16.88
C ARG A 233 -8.83 -1.79 -15.78
N CYS A 234 -7.94 -2.02 -14.82
CA CYS A 234 -7.75 -1.13 -13.69
C CYS A 234 -7.06 0.16 -14.11
N GLN A 235 -7.67 1.30 -13.79
CA GLN A 235 -7.09 2.62 -14.10
C GLN A 235 -6.15 3.13 -13.00
N LYS A 236 -6.08 2.44 -11.86
CA LYS A 236 -5.21 2.79 -10.74
C LYS A 236 -3.88 2.07 -10.86
N PRO A 237 -2.76 2.68 -10.42
CA PRO A 237 -1.48 2.00 -10.36
C PRO A 237 -1.57 0.74 -9.48
N ILE A 238 -1.01 -0.36 -9.97
CA ILE A 238 -0.91 -1.63 -9.27
C ILE A 238 0.55 -1.93 -9.03
N VAL A 239 0.93 -2.13 -7.77
CA VAL A 239 2.29 -2.50 -7.36
C VAL A 239 2.25 -3.90 -6.75
N VAL A 240 3.06 -4.81 -7.26
CA VAL A 240 3.09 -6.19 -6.77
C VAL A 240 4.46 -6.53 -6.20
N LEU A 241 4.48 -7.00 -4.97
CA LEU A 241 5.62 -7.69 -4.37
C LEU A 241 5.40 -9.20 -4.51
N LYS A 242 6.01 -9.80 -5.52
CA LYS A 242 5.92 -11.24 -5.79
C LYS A 242 6.98 -11.99 -4.97
N ALA A 243 6.55 -12.88 -4.09
CA ALA A 243 7.42 -13.81 -3.40
C ALA A 243 7.62 -15.10 -4.23
N GLY A 244 8.64 -15.89 -3.90
CA GLY A 244 8.88 -17.17 -4.56
C GLY A 244 9.42 -17.04 -6.00
N LYS A 245 10.22 -16.01 -6.29
CA LYS A 245 10.81 -15.75 -7.62
C LYS A 245 11.93 -16.72 -7.98
N GLY A 246 12.76 -17.10 -7.02
CA GLY A 246 13.90 -18.01 -7.21
C GLY A 246 13.63 -19.41 -6.68
N GLY A 247 14.47 -20.40 -7.05
CA GLY A 247 14.26 -21.81 -6.72
C GLY A 247 14.08 -22.11 -5.23
N ALA A 248 14.84 -21.48 -4.32
CA ALA A 248 14.68 -21.63 -2.88
C ALA A 248 13.38 -20.99 -2.39
N GLY A 249 13.09 -19.76 -2.83
CA GLY A 249 11.85 -19.06 -2.50
C GLY A 249 10.61 -19.76 -3.06
N ALA A 250 10.68 -20.30 -4.27
CA ALA A 250 9.60 -21.07 -4.88
C ALA A 250 9.28 -22.35 -4.09
N ARG A 251 10.31 -23.07 -3.61
CA ARG A 251 10.10 -24.24 -2.71
C ARG A 251 9.49 -23.84 -1.38
N ALA A 252 9.96 -22.74 -0.78
CA ALA A 252 9.40 -22.22 0.47
C ALA A 252 7.93 -21.81 0.30
N ALA A 253 7.59 -21.06 -0.76
CA ALA A 253 6.22 -20.67 -1.07
C ALA A 253 5.32 -21.90 -1.32
N ALA A 254 5.78 -22.88 -2.09
CA ALA A 254 5.04 -24.12 -2.34
C ALA A 254 4.79 -24.91 -1.05
N SER A 255 5.76 -24.97 -0.15
CA SER A 255 5.62 -25.61 1.17
C SER A 255 4.64 -24.88 2.07
N HIS A 256 4.60 -23.55 1.98
CA HIS A 256 3.76 -22.69 2.82
C HIS A 256 2.30 -22.64 2.34
N THR A 257 2.07 -22.52 1.03
CA THR A 257 0.72 -22.33 0.46
C THR A 257 0.16 -23.58 -0.23
N GLY A 258 0.97 -24.61 -0.40
CA GLY A 258 0.59 -25.79 -1.20
C GLY A 258 0.39 -25.51 -2.69
N SER A 259 0.84 -24.37 -3.19
CA SER A 259 0.69 -23.92 -4.58
C SER A 259 2.02 -24.01 -5.34
N LEU A 260 1.99 -24.51 -6.59
CA LEU A 260 3.15 -24.51 -7.46
C LEU A 260 3.43 -23.09 -7.95
N ALA A 261 4.65 -22.59 -7.71
CA ALA A 261 5.10 -21.33 -8.29
C ALA A 261 5.29 -21.49 -9.80
N GLY A 262 4.62 -20.65 -10.60
CA GLY A 262 4.83 -20.58 -12.05
C GLY A 262 6.25 -20.06 -12.39
N ARG A 263 6.65 -20.21 -13.67
CA ARG A 263 7.92 -19.64 -14.17
C ARG A 263 7.88 -18.11 -14.02
N HIS A 264 8.78 -17.54 -13.21
CA HIS A 264 8.80 -16.11 -12.88
C HIS A 264 8.84 -15.22 -14.15
N GLY A 265 9.59 -15.58 -15.18
CA GLY A 265 9.62 -14.82 -16.44
C GLY A 265 8.26 -14.71 -17.15
N ALA A 266 7.39 -15.73 -17.04
CA ALA A 266 6.04 -15.65 -17.59
C ALA A 266 5.17 -14.66 -16.76
N VAL A 267 5.35 -14.63 -15.45
CA VAL A 267 4.67 -13.67 -14.56
C VAL A 267 5.12 -12.26 -14.88
N GLN A 268 6.42 -12.02 -15.05
CA GLN A 268 6.96 -10.70 -15.41
C GLN A 268 6.41 -10.20 -16.76
N ALA A 269 6.36 -11.07 -17.78
CA ALA A 269 5.78 -10.71 -19.09
C ALA A 269 4.28 -10.35 -18.96
N ALA A 270 3.54 -11.09 -18.15
CA ALA A 270 2.13 -10.83 -17.89
C ALA A 270 1.93 -9.50 -17.15
N PHE A 271 2.74 -9.20 -16.15
CA PHE A 271 2.72 -7.93 -15.41
C PHE A 271 3.05 -6.75 -16.33
N ALA A 272 4.11 -6.87 -17.13
CA ALA A 272 4.50 -5.83 -18.08
C ALA A 272 3.37 -5.51 -19.06
N ARG A 273 2.68 -6.53 -19.57
CA ARG A 273 1.53 -6.37 -20.47
C ARG A 273 0.35 -5.68 -19.77
N ALA A 274 0.09 -6.01 -18.52
CA ALA A 274 -1.02 -5.44 -17.74
C ALA A 274 -0.70 -4.10 -17.08
N GLY A 275 0.49 -3.51 -17.32
CA GLY A 275 0.91 -2.26 -16.69
C GLY A 275 1.16 -2.36 -15.18
N VAL A 276 1.34 -3.58 -14.67
CA VAL A 276 1.62 -3.84 -13.25
C VAL A 276 3.09 -3.57 -12.94
N ILE A 277 3.34 -2.81 -11.88
CA ILE A 277 4.70 -2.54 -11.39
C ILE A 277 5.12 -3.67 -10.46
N GLU A 278 6.10 -4.47 -10.87
CA GLU A 278 6.70 -5.48 -9.99
C GLU A 278 7.83 -4.85 -9.20
N ALA A 279 7.71 -4.86 -7.87
CA ALA A 279 8.79 -4.46 -6.97
C ALA A 279 9.80 -5.62 -6.79
N ALA A 280 11.09 -5.30 -6.86
CA ALA A 280 12.15 -6.28 -6.67
C ALA A 280 12.36 -6.65 -5.20
N SER A 281 12.07 -5.73 -4.28
CA SER A 281 12.23 -5.89 -2.83
C SER A 281 11.06 -5.27 -2.07
N SER A 282 10.95 -5.60 -0.77
CA SER A 282 9.99 -4.94 0.13
C SER A 282 10.24 -3.44 0.23
N ASP A 283 11.48 -3.01 0.26
CA ASP A 283 11.84 -1.60 0.30
C ASP A 283 11.33 -0.85 -0.93
N GLU A 284 11.57 -1.40 -2.13
CA GLU A 284 11.07 -0.82 -3.38
C GLU A 284 9.53 -0.81 -3.42
N PHE A 285 8.89 -1.87 -2.93
CA PHE A 285 7.44 -1.92 -2.83
C PHE A 285 6.87 -0.75 -2.03
N PHE A 286 7.43 -0.49 -0.85
CA PHE A 286 6.98 0.60 0.01
C PHE A 286 7.35 1.97 -0.56
N ASP A 287 8.52 2.13 -1.18
CA ASP A 287 8.94 3.37 -1.82
C ASP A 287 8.00 3.76 -2.96
N VAL A 288 7.67 2.80 -3.82
CA VAL A 288 6.77 3.00 -4.95
C VAL A 288 5.35 3.30 -4.48
N LEU A 289 4.84 2.58 -3.47
CA LEU A 289 3.53 2.88 -2.88
C LEU A 289 3.48 4.28 -2.28
N GLN A 290 4.53 4.69 -1.57
CA GLN A 290 4.62 6.03 -0.98
C GLN A 290 4.63 7.12 -2.07
N ALA A 291 5.42 6.93 -3.11
CA ALA A 291 5.50 7.89 -4.20
C ALA A 291 4.18 8.00 -4.98
N LEU A 292 3.60 6.87 -5.39
CA LEU A 292 2.32 6.85 -6.11
C LEU A 292 1.15 7.33 -5.26
N GLY A 293 1.20 7.12 -3.93
CA GLY A 293 0.19 7.63 -3.01
C GLY A 293 0.27 9.15 -2.77
N ALA A 294 1.46 9.75 -2.92
CA ALA A 294 1.69 11.17 -2.63
C ALA A 294 1.75 12.04 -3.90
N ILE A 295 1.98 11.45 -5.05
CA ILE A 295 2.23 12.13 -6.32
C ILE A 295 1.19 11.66 -7.33
N SER A 296 0.39 12.60 -7.86
CA SER A 296 -0.36 12.32 -9.09
C SER A 296 0.62 11.87 -10.18
N PRO A 297 0.20 11.02 -11.12
CA PRO A 297 1.09 10.50 -12.14
C PRO A 297 1.97 11.60 -12.72
N ALA A 298 3.28 11.36 -12.74
CA ALA A 298 4.22 12.36 -13.23
C ALA A 298 3.99 12.62 -14.72
N PRO A 299 3.85 13.88 -15.16
CA PRO A 299 3.47 14.21 -16.54
C PRO A 299 4.58 13.91 -17.56
N GLY A 300 5.76 13.43 -17.10
CA GLY A 300 6.85 13.13 -18.00
C GLY A 300 8.13 12.68 -17.30
N ARG A 301 9.17 12.43 -18.10
CA ARG A 301 10.46 11.87 -17.66
C ARG A 301 11.59 12.91 -17.59
N GLY A 302 11.36 14.18 -17.89
CA GLY A 302 12.33 15.25 -17.72
C GLY A 302 12.33 15.73 -16.27
N VAL A 303 13.43 15.57 -15.55
CA VAL A 303 13.50 15.91 -14.13
C VAL A 303 14.70 16.79 -13.81
N ALA A 304 14.58 17.62 -12.77
CA ALA A 304 15.71 18.24 -12.14
C ALA A 304 16.20 17.38 -10.95
N VAL A 305 17.50 17.20 -10.83
CA VAL A 305 18.14 16.82 -9.58
C VAL A 305 18.59 18.10 -8.91
N LEU A 306 17.91 18.51 -7.84
CA LEU A 306 18.21 19.71 -7.06
C LEU A 306 18.91 19.31 -5.77
N THR A 307 20.13 19.78 -5.58
CA THR A 307 20.95 19.39 -4.44
C THR A 307 21.67 20.57 -3.80
N ILE A 308 22.11 20.38 -2.55
CA ILE A 308 23.15 21.15 -1.86
C ILE A 308 24.30 20.23 -1.42
N SER A 309 24.36 19.02 -1.99
CA SER A 309 25.32 17.96 -1.63
C SER A 309 25.79 17.28 -2.91
N GLY A 310 26.96 17.67 -3.43
CA GLY A 310 27.44 17.31 -4.76
C GLY A 310 27.49 15.79 -5.03
N GLY A 311 28.18 15.02 -4.18
CA GLY A 311 28.33 13.57 -4.37
C GLY A 311 27.01 12.80 -4.49
N PRO A 312 26.07 12.96 -3.54
CA PRO A 312 24.73 12.37 -3.65
C PRO A 312 23.93 12.84 -4.87
N GLY A 313 24.14 14.07 -5.36
CA GLY A 313 23.59 14.55 -6.62
C GLY A 313 24.07 13.76 -7.83
N VAL A 314 25.36 13.38 -7.86
CA VAL A 314 25.93 12.51 -8.91
C VAL A 314 25.29 11.12 -8.86
N LEU A 315 25.16 10.49 -7.68
CA LEU A 315 24.51 9.18 -7.55
C LEU A 315 23.06 9.21 -8.03
N ALA A 316 22.33 10.30 -7.76
CA ALA A 316 20.97 10.48 -8.28
C ALA A 316 20.95 10.61 -9.80
N SER A 317 21.92 11.29 -10.39
CA SER A 317 22.01 11.45 -11.86
C SER A 317 22.27 10.12 -12.55
N ASP A 318 23.22 9.32 -12.07
CA ASP A 318 23.49 7.97 -12.59
C ASP A 318 22.27 7.07 -12.48
N ALA A 319 21.53 7.16 -11.38
CA ALA A 319 20.29 6.40 -11.21
C ALA A 319 19.18 6.88 -12.17
N ALA A 320 19.08 8.19 -12.42
CA ALA A 320 18.11 8.76 -13.33
C ALA A 320 18.31 8.25 -14.77
N GLU A 321 19.54 8.31 -15.27
CA GLU A 321 19.89 7.81 -16.61
C GLU A 321 19.60 6.30 -16.73
N ARG A 322 20.03 5.50 -15.76
CA ARG A 322 19.78 4.04 -15.74
C ARG A 322 18.29 3.71 -15.77
N LEU A 323 17.44 4.54 -15.15
CA LEU A 323 15.99 4.33 -15.09
C LEU A 323 15.23 5.02 -16.24
N GLY A 324 15.95 5.61 -17.20
CA GLY A 324 15.40 6.24 -18.39
C GLY A 324 14.70 7.58 -18.10
N LEU A 325 15.03 8.24 -17.01
CA LEU A 325 14.72 9.65 -16.80
C LEU A 325 15.69 10.52 -17.60
N ARG A 326 15.24 11.70 -17.99
CA ARG A 326 16.07 12.66 -18.71
C ARG A 326 16.44 13.80 -17.76
N LEU A 327 17.67 14.23 -17.83
CA LEU A 327 18.23 15.36 -17.07
C LEU A 327 18.55 16.52 -18.03
N PRO A 328 17.55 17.18 -18.64
CA PRO A 328 17.85 18.29 -19.54
C PRO A 328 18.56 19.42 -18.79
N PRO A 329 19.49 20.15 -19.44
CA PRO A 329 20.02 21.38 -18.85
C PRO A 329 18.90 22.41 -18.69
N PRO A 330 18.95 23.30 -17.70
CA PRO A 330 17.97 24.37 -17.59
C PRO A 330 18.10 25.36 -18.74
N GLY A 331 16.99 26.00 -19.07
CA GLY A 331 16.97 27.08 -20.05
C GLY A 331 17.82 28.26 -19.57
N GLU A 332 18.18 29.15 -20.53
CA GLU A 332 19.12 30.24 -20.26
C GLU A 332 18.65 31.19 -19.15
N TRP A 333 17.35 31.44 -19.07
CA TRP A 333 16.77 32.29 -18.03
C TRP A 333 16.99 31.67 -16.63
N THR A 334 16.66 30.40 -16.47
CA THR A 334 16.83 29.67 -15.22
C THR A 334 18.30 29.61 -14.82
N ALA A 335 19.18 29.27 -15.77
CA ALA A 335 20.63 29.21 -15.51
C ALA A 335 21.19 30.57 -15.09
N ARG A 336 20.80 31.66 -15.74
CA ARG A 336 21.21 33.03 -15.35
C ARG A 336 20.69 33.40 -13.97
N ARG A 337 19.43 33.06 -13.68
CA ARG A 337 18.82 33.36 -12.39
C ARG A 337 19.55 32.65 -11.25
N ILE A 338 19.89 31.36 -11.43
CA ILE A 338 20.65 30.58 -10.43
C ILE A 338 22.05 31.17 -10.25
N ARG A 339 22.80 31.49 -11.34
CA ARG A 339 24.12 32.10 -11.25
C ARG A 339 24.14 33.43 -10.48
N HIS A 340 23.05 34.19 -10.56
CA HIS A 340 22.93 35.45 -9.82
C HIS A 340 22.69 35.24 -8.31
N LEU A 341 22.06 34.13 -7.93
CA LEU A 341 21.62 33.85 -6.56
C LEU A 341 22.56 32.93 -5.78
N ALA A 342 23.28 32.07 -6.48
CA ALA A 342 24.21 31.09 -5.90
C ALA A 342 25.67 31.52 -6.08
N PRO A 343 26.62 30.94 -5.33
CA PRO A 343 28.05 31.18 -5.52
C PRO A 343 28.52 30.86 -6.94
N GLU A 344 29.57 31.49 -7.39
CA GLU A 344 30.14 31.33 -8.73
C GLU A 344 30.48 29.88 -9.08
N PHE A 345 30.88 29.09 -8.09
CA PHE A 345 31.22 27.68 -8.23
C PHE A 345 29.99 26.73 -8.15
N ALA A 346 28.81 27.25 -7.94
CA ALA A 346 27.57 26.42 -7.98
C ALA A 346 27.39 25.80 -9.37
N ALA A 347 26.99 24.52 -9.39
CA ALA A 347 26.69 23.86 -10.65
C ALA A 347 25.26 24.22 -11.11
N VAL A 348 25.17 24.91 -12.23
CA VAL A 348 23.89 25.35 -12.82
C VAL A 348 23.39 24.43 -13.94
N GLY A 349 24.07 23.31 -14.17
CA GLY A 349 23.60 22.26 -15.06
C GLY A 349 22.51 21.40 -14.42
N ASN A 350 22.40 20.15 -14.84
CA ASN A 350 21.56 19.18 -14.15
C ASN A 350 22.43 17.93 -13.90
N PRO A 351 22.79 17.60 -12.65
CA PRO A 351 22.25 18.12 -11.38
C PRO A 351 22.52 19.60 -11.14
N ILE A 352 21.57 20.27 -10.49
CA ILE A 352 21.68 21.66 -10.04
C ILE A 352 22.16 21.63 -8.59
N ASP A 353 23.41 21.97 -8.36
CA ASP A 353 24.00 22.02 -7.01
C ASP A 353 24.14 23.46 -6.55
N LEU A 354 23.23 23.90 -5.69
CA LEU A 354 23.25 25.25 -5.11
C LEU A 354 24.38 25.45 -4.10
N THR A 355 24.99 24.37 -3.63
CA THR A 355 26.02 24.30 -2.59
C THR A 355 25.57 24.81 -1.20
N PRO A 356 26.24 24.38 -0.11
CA PRO A 356 25.95 24.87 1.24
C PRO A 356 26.25 26.35 1.43
N GLN A 357 27.10 26.93 0.58
CA GLN A 357 27.55 28.33 0.64
C GLN A 357 26.57 29.30 -0.04
N CYS A 358 25.49 28.79 -0.66
CA CYS A 358 24.44 29.65 -1.17
C CYS A 358 23.87 30.49 -0.02
N PRO A 359 23.73 31.83 -0.19
CA PRO A 359 23.16 32.65 0.87
C PRO A 359 21.77 32.15 1.27
N PRO A 360 21.46 31.97 2.56
CA PRO A 360 20.16 31.44 3.01
C PRO A 360 18.96 32.12 2.38
N ALA A 361 18.97 33.47 2.32
CA ALA A 361 17.91 34.25 1.71
C ALA A 361 17.72 34.02 0.19
N SER A 362 18.71 33.44 -0.48
CA SER A 362 18.68 33.17 -1.92
C SER A 362 18.03 31.83 -2.27
N PHE A 363 18.00 30.86 -1.35
CA PHE A 363 17.46 29.52 -1.61
C PHE A 363 16.03 29.54 -2.14
N PRO A 364 15.07 30.25 -1.53
CA PRO A 364 13.69 30.21 -2.03
C PRO A 364 13.57 30.69 -3.48
N ALA A 365 14.31 31.71 -3.87
CA ALA A 365 14.28 32.25 -5.23
C ALA A 365 15.02 31.35 -6.25
N ALA A 366 16.14 30.74 -5.85
CA ALA A 366 16.87 29.79 -6.69
C ALA A 366 16.09 28.50 -6.92
N ILE A 367 15.52 27.94 -5.85
CA ILE A 367 14.65 26.75 -5.92
C ILE A 367 13.43 27.03 -6.78
N GLN A 368 12.79 28.19 -6.60
CA GLN A 368 11.64 28.55 -7.39
C GLN A 368 11.97 28.62 -8.90
N ALA A 369 13.15 29.14 -9.27
CA ALA A 369 13.58 29.16 -10.66
C ALA A 369 13.71 27.75 -11.26
N VAL A 370 14.18 26.77 -10.48
CA VAL A 370 14.19 25.34 -10.88
C VAL A 370 12.79 24.80 -11.08
N PHE A 371 11.86 25.13 -10.19
CA PHE A 371 10.48 24.65 -10.30
C PHE A 371 9.72 25.35 -11.43
N ASP A 372 10.08 26.55 -11.81
CA ASP A 372 9.47 27.26 -12.94
C ASP A 372 9.98 26.81 -14.32
N GLU A 373 11.11 26.07 -14.36
CA GLU A 373 11.70 25.58 -15.60
C GLU A 373 10.76 24.62 -16.36
N PRO A 374 10.33 24.94 -17.57
CA PRO A 374 9.39 24.09 -18.33
C PRO A 374 9.94 22.73 -18.74
N ALA A 375 11.28 22.61 -18.87
CA ALA A 375 11.94 21.35 -19.22
C ALA A 375 11.80 20.27 -18.12
N TYR A 376 11.47 20.68 -16.89
CA TYR A 376 11.34 19.78 -15.75
C TYR A 376 9.87 19.47 -15.45
N GLN A 377 9.49 18.20 -15.60
CA GLN A 377 8.18 17.68 -15.23
C GLN A 377 8.11 17.28 -13.75
N GLY A 378 9.26 17.24 -13.07
CA GLY A 378 9.35 16.99 -11.63
C GLY A 378 10.75 17.30 -11.10
N VAL A 379 10.89 17.20 -9.78
CA VAL A 379 12.12 17.54 -9.07
C VAL A 379 12.49 16.45 -8.08
N ILE A 380 13.74 16.02 -8.09
CA ILE A 380 14.33 15.11 -7.12
C ILE A 380 15.24 15.94 -6.21
N VAL A 381 14.90 16.02 -4.93
CA VAL A 381 15.55 16.89 -3.95
C VAL A 381 16.52 16.08 -3.09
N ILE A 382 17.74 16.58 -2.93
CA ILE A 382 18.83 15.91 -2.21
C ILE A 382 19.44 16.84 -1.17
N ASN A 383 19.46 16.41 0.09
CA ASN A 383 20.16 17.10 1.19
C ASN A 383 20.81 16.08 2.13
N CYS A 384 22.09 16.21 2.40
CA CYS A 384 22.86 15.36 3.30
C CYS A 384 23.41 16.15 4.47
N GLY A 385 22.72 16.10 5.63
CA GLY A 385 23.21 16.62 6.90
C GLY A 385 23.29 18.15 7.03
N LEU A 386 22.62 18.90 6.14
CA LEU A 386 22.71 20.35 6.13
C LEU A 386 21.39 20.98 6.57
N ASP A 387 21.36 21.49 7.81
CA ASP A 387 20.19 22.12 8.39
C ASP A 387 20.06 23.59 7.95
N ILE A 388 19.55 23.77 6.73
CA ILE A 388 19.26 25.07 6.12
C ILE A 388 17.75 25.18 5.95
N PRO A 389 17.05 25.91 6.85
CA PRO A 389 15.57 26.00 6.82
C PRO A 389 15.03 26.50 5.50
N GLU A 390 15.69 27.50 4.93
CA GLU A 390 15.27 28.17 3.71
C GLU A 390 15.26 27.22 2.50
N PHE A 391 16.10 26.16 2.55
CA PHE A 391 16.08 25.11 1.55
C PHE A 391 14.79 24.29 1.62
N GLY A 392 14.45 23.75 2.79
CA GLY A 392 13.21 22.98 2.99
C GLY A 392 11.96 23.79 2.69
N GLN A 393 11.87 24.99 3.27
CA GLN A 393 10.76 25.93 3.04
C GLN A 393 10.62 26.33 1.57
N GLY A 394 11.75 26.56 0.88
CA GLY A 394 11.75 26.86 -0.54
C GLY A 394 11.20 25.73 -1.39
N VAL A 395 11.56 24.48 -1.11
CA VAL A 395 11.02 23.30 -1.80
C VAL A 395 9.51 23.16 -1.58
N VAL A 396 9.03 23.29 -0.34
CA VAL A 396 7.61 23.20 -0.02
C VAL A 396 6.82 24.30 -0.71
N ALA A 397 7.30 25.56 -0.67
CA ALA A 397 6.65 26.70 -1.29
C ALA A 397 6.58 26.54 -2.83
N ALA A 398 7.69 26.16 -3.45
CA ALA A 398 7.76 25.96 -4.91
C ALA A 398 6.87 24.81 -5.39
N ARG A 399 6.83 23.68 -4.66
CA ARG A 399 5.91 22.59 -4.95
C ARG A 399 4.44 23.02 -4.87
N ARG A 400 4.07 23.72 -3.80
CA ARG A 400 2.69 24.23 -3.63
C ARG A 400 2.28 25.16 -4.76
N ARG A 401 3.20 26.00 -5.22
CA ARG A 401 2.93 26.97 -6.31
C ARG A 401 2.80 26.30 -7.66
N THR A 402 3.66 25.32 -7.98
CA THR A 402 3.73 24.73 -9.33
C THR A 402 2.95 23.42 -9.48
N GLY A 403 2.65 22.74 -8.38
CA GLY A 403 2.05 21.41 -8.40
C GLY A 403 3.00 20.31 -8.93
N LYS A 404 4.27 20.63 -9.22
CA LYS A 404 5.22 19.64 -9.76
C LYS A 404 5.47 18.52 -8.77
N PRO A 405 5.50 17.26 -9.22
CA PRO A 405 5.84 16.12 -8.39
C PRO A 405 7.27 16.21 -7.86
N VAL A 406 7.43 15.84 -6.59
CA VAL A 406 8.72 15.87 -5.89
C VAL A 406 8.92 14.56 -5.14
N THR A 407 10.12 13.98 -5.26
CA THR A 407 10.63 12.98 -4.31
C THR A 407 11.89 13.52 -3.66
N ALA A 408 12.17 13.13 -2.42
CA ALA A 408 13.31 13.67 -1.71
C ALA A 408 14.14 12.61 -0.97
N PHE A 409 15.43 12.85 -0.90
CA PHE A 409 16.34 12.23 0.04
C PHE A 409 16.90 13.33 0.96
N VAL A 410 16.60 13.23 2.23
CA VAL A 410 17.14 14.09 3.28
C VAL A 410 17.74 13.19 4.35
N LEU A 411 18.97 13.44 4.72
CA LEU A 411 19.70 12.64 5.69
C LEU A 411 20.04 13.47 6.92
N ASP A 412 19.60 13.01 8.10
CA ASP A 412 19.96 13.56 9.41
C ASP A 412 19.65 15.06 9.60
N VAL A 413 18.49 15.49 9.04
CA VAL A 413 17.95 16.85 9.22
C VAL A 413 16.47 16.78 9.60
N PRO A 414 16.14 16.42 10.86
CA PRO A 414 14.75 16.13 11.28
C PRO A 414 13.75 17.25 11.00
N ARG A 415 14.20 18.51 11.07
CA ARG A 415 13.34 19.65 10.76
C ARG A 415 12.89 19.65 9.30
N ILE A 416 13.83 19.55 8.36
CA ILE A 416 13.53 19.53 6.92
C ILE A 416 12.73 18.26 6.57
N GLU A 417 13.11 17.11 7.15
CA GLU A 417 12.36 15.86 6.98
C GLU A 417 10.89 16.03 7.41
N SER A 418 10.64 16.65 8.56
CA SER A 418 9.26 16.90 9.04
C SER A 418 8.51 17.85 8.11
N GLU A 419 9.12 18.97 7.72
CA GLU A 419 8.52 19.97 6.82
C GLU A 419 8.14 19.36 5.46
N LEU A 420 9.03 18.56 4.85
CA LEU A 420 8.76 17.90 3.58
C LEU A 420 7.67 16.81 3.72
N ALA A 421 7.74 16.00 4.79
CA ALA A 421 6.74 14.97 5.05
C ALA A 421 5.34 15.56 5.31
N GLU A 422 5.25 16.65 6.06
CA GLU A 422 3.99 17.38 6.31
C GLU A 422 3.41 18.02 5.04
N ALA A 423 4.29 18.38 4.11
CA ALA A 423 3.89 18.83 2.78
C ALA A 423 3.51 17.67 1.84
N GLY A 424 3.52 16.41 2.30
CA GLY A 424 3.21 15.22 1.49
C GLY A 424 4.29 14.91 0.44
N ILE A 425 5.55 15.28 0.68
CA ILE A 425 6.69 14.92 -0.18
C ILE A 425 7.26 13.58 0.29
N PRO A 426 7.31 12.55 -0.56
CA PRO A 426 7.92 11.28 -0.23
C PRO A 426 9.39 11.42 0.14
N LEU A 427 9.75 10.93 1.33
CA LEU A 427 11.13 10.86 1.80
C LEU A 427 11.66 9.44 1.64
N LEU A 428 12.74 9.28 0.92
CA LEU A 428 13.37 8.01 0.60
C LEU A 428 14.72 7.92 1.30
N SER A 429 15.24 6.72 1.49
CA SER A 429 16.43 6.48 2.31
C SER A 429 17.75 6.53 1.54
N SER A 430 17.73 6.78 0.23
CA SER A 430 18.92 7.09 -0.57
C SER A 430 18.58 7.94 -1.79
N PRO A 431 19.57 8.62 -2.40
CA PRO A 431 19.37 9.35 -3.65
C PRO A 431 18.80 8.49 -4.76
N GLU A 432 19.32 7.27 -4.94
CA GLU A 432 18.88 6.34 -5.98
C GLU A 432 17.45 5.88 -5.76
N ARG A 433 17.04 5.69 -4.49
CA ARG A 433 15.65 5.32 -4.16
C ARG A 433 14.69 6.48 -4.41
N ALA A 434 15.11 7.73 -4.17
CA ALA A 434 14.30 8.90 -4.51
C ALA A 434 14.06 8.99 -6.01
N VAL A 435 15.09 8.70 -6.80
CA VAL A 435 14.99 8.62 -8.27
C VAL A 435 14.08 7.47 -8.71
N ALA A 436 14.27 6.26 -8.15
CA ALA A 436 13.49 5.08 -8.51
C ALA A 436 11.99 5.26 -8.20
N ALA A 437 11.68 5.84 -7.05
CA ALA A 437 10.33 6.18 -6.65
C ALA A 437 9.66 7.16 -7.62
N TYR A 438 10.38 8.23 -8.04
CA TYR A 438 9.89 9.14 -9.07
C TYR A 438 9.69 8.43 -10.41
N ALA A 439 10.66 7.63 -10.87
CA ALA A 439 10.59 6.91 -12.14
C ALA A 439 9.38 5.97 -12.20
N ALA A 440 9.01 5.35 -11.06
CA ALA A 440 7.82 4.52 -10.98
C ALA A 440 6.53 5.33 -11.22
N THR A 441 6.43 6.57 -10.72
CA THR A 441 5.28 7.44 -10.97
C THR A 441 5.15 7.85 -12.44
N ALA A 442 6.26 7.95 -13.16
CA ALA A 442 6.29 8.27 -14.59
C ALA A 442 5.97 7.06 -15.50
N ARG A 443 5.99 5.84 -14.96
CA ARG A 443 5.62 4.59 -15.66
C ARG A 443 4.15 4.22 -15.50
N GLY A 444 3.51 4.62 -14.41
CA GLY A 444 2.17 4.18 -14.01
C GLY A 444 1.03 4.61 -14.91
N LEU A 445 1.30 5.27 -16.04
CA LEU A 445 0.30 5.75 -17.01
C LEU A 445 0.71 5.51 -18.45
N SER A 446 1.48 4.49 -18.78
CA SER A 446 1.59 4.13 -20.20
C SER A 446 0.29 3.45 -20.61
N PRO A 447 -0.52 4.05 -21.50
CA PRO A 447 -1.59 3.31 -22.14
C PRO A 447 -0.96 2.10 -22.81
N SER A 448 -1.57 0.96 -22.64
CA SER A 448 -1.28 -0.25 -23.41
C SER A 448 -1.13 0.11 -24.89
N GLY A 449 0.10 0.11 -25.40
CA GLY A 449 0.31 0.13 -26.84
C GLY A 449 1.04 1.32 -27.45
N GLN A 450 2.19 1.72 -26.94
CA GLN A 450 3.21 2.29 -27.82
C GLN A 450 4.56 1.66 -27.44
N GLY A 451 5.11 0.89 -28.39
CA GLY A 451 6.26 0.06 -28.23
C GLY A 451 7.49 0.81 -27.73
N ALA A 452 8.25 0.10 -26.92
CA ALA A 452 9.65 0.39 -26.73
C ALA A 452 10.41 0.17 -28.06
N PRO A 453 11.41 0.99 -28.37
CA PRO A 453 12.30 0.71 -29.46
C PRO A 453 13.13 -0.54 -29.24
#